data_1f70dc785401302a956c3b9a42a13ddc
#
_entry.id   1f70dc785401302a956c3b9a42a13ddc
#
_cell.length_a   1.000
_cell.length_b   1.000
_cell.length_c   1.000
_cell.angle_alpha   90.00
_cell.angle_beta   90.00
_cell.angle_gamma   90.00
#
_symmetry.space_group_name_H-M   'P 1'
#
loop_
_entity.id
_entity.type
_entity.pdbx_description
1 polymer ?
#
loop_
_entity_poly.entity_id
_entity_poly.type
_entity_poly.pdbx_seq_one_letter_code
_entity_poly.pdbx_strand_id
1 'polypeptide(L)'
;MNPKRKRVLIVGGGITGLTLAYRLQEKFFRFKENTEIILVESSPRIGGIVETEQKDEFILEKGPDSFFNSKPNVLSLCEDLQIKNRIISTNPDYRRSFILQGENLIPVPKGFYLMSPIAIGPFFASPLISIFGKIRMMLDLVLPRRNEYEDESLYDFVVRRFGNEAFEKIAQPMIGGIYSADPKELSLKATMPQFLELEEKYRSVILGLRKTMIRKDEDLDESSNTSGARYGLFASFDRGMEVLTDSIKDKFSSVDLRLNSEVTSIAKKQEGWAIEINANEILNVDTVCLTAINPKISQLIQNVSPKFSGFFNKLDFGSLATINFVFKKEQIKHSLDGMGFVVPEIEERNILACSFSSVKFPNRVPEGDLLLRVFVKESDLNNFSEKNNGL
;
A
#
# COMPACT_ATOMS: atom_id res chain seq x y z
N MET A 1 -16.18 -33.67 -33.08
CA MET A 1 -14.90 -33.50 -32.39
C MET A 1 -15.16 -32.64 -31.17
N ASN A 2 -14.89 -33.15 -29.95
CA ASN A 2 -14.95 -32.27 -28.76
C ASN A 2 -13.92 -31.16 -28.95
N PRO A 3 -14.30 -29.89 -28.75
CA PRO A 3 -13.35 -28.80 -28.85
C PRO A 3 -12.19 -29.05 -27.84
N LYS A 4 -10.95 -28.93 -28.32
CA LYS A 4 -9.75 -29.09 -27.50
C LYS A 4 -9.89 -28.17 -26.26
N ARG A 5 -9.77 -28.74 -25.07
CA ARG A 5 -9.83 -27.98 -23.81
C ARG A 5 -8.68 -26.97 -23.81
N LYS A 6 -8.99 -25.67 -23.72
CA LYS A 6 -7.98 -24.61 -23.61
C LYS A 6 -7.37 -24.61 -22.22
N ARG A 7 -6.10 -24.23 -22.13
CA ARG A 7 -5.34 -24.13 -20.87
C ARG A 7 -4.85 -22.70 -20.66
N VAL A 8 -5.18 -22.13 -19.52
CA VAL A 8 -4.69 -20.84 -19.08
C VAL A 8 -3.80 -21.05 -17.87
N LEU A 9 -2.54 -20.65 -17.97
CA LEU A 9 -1.60 -20.65 -16.86
C LEU A 9 -1.49 -19.26 -16.25
N ILE A 10 -1.58 -19.20 -14.94
CA ILE A 10 -1.32 -17.99 -14.13
C ILE A 10 -0.05 -18.26 -13.31
N VAL A 11 0.94 -17.38 -13.42
CA VAL A 11 2.22 -17.49 -12.73
C VAL A 11 2.28 -16.46 -11.59
N GLY A 12 2.27 -16.95 -10.36
CA GLY A 12 2.28 -16.17 -9.12
C GLY A 12 0.97 -16.25 -8.34
N GLY A 13 1.04 -16.79 -7.13
CA GLY A 13 -0.09 -16.98 -6.20
C GLY A 13 -0.33 -15.80 -5.25
N GLY A 14 0.15 -14.60 -5.60
CA GLY A 14 -0.18 -13.36 -4.89
C GLY A 14 -1.62 -12.93 -5.13
N ILE A 15 -2.05 -11.84 -4.46
CA ILE A 15 -3.44 -11.32 -4.56
C ILE A 15 -3.90 -11.11 -6.01
N THR A 16 -3.00 -10.69 -6.90
CA THR A 16 -3.30 -10.48 -8.32
C THR A 16 -3.64 -11.79 -9.03
N GLY A 17 -2.78 -12.81 -8.87
CA GLY A 17 -2.98 -14.12 -9.49
C GLY A 17 -4.19 -14.85 -8.96
N LEU A 18 -4.39 -14.82 -7.64
CA LEU A 18 -5.56 -15.41 -6.98
C LEU A 18 -6.87 -14.76 -7.48
N THR A 19 -6.92 -13.43 -7.52
CA THR A 19 -8.09 -12.71 -8.01
C THR A 19 -8.36 -13.01 -9.49
N LEU A 20 -7.30 -13.06 -10.31
CA LEU A 20 -7.42 -13.41 -11.73
C LEU A 20 -7.98 -14.83 -11.89
N ALA A 21 -7.44 -15.81 -11.18
CA ALA A 21 -7.91 -17.20 -11.23
C ALA A 21 -9.40 -17.30 -10.85
N TYR A 22 -9.80 -16.66 -9.76
CA TYR A 22 -11.20 -16.60 -9.31
C TYR A 22 -12.12 -15.97 -10.37
N ARG A 23 -11.76 -14.79 -10.90
CA ARG A 23 -12.58 -14.10 -11.91
C ARG A 23 -12.66 -14.86 -13.23
N LEU A 24 -11.60 -15.56 -13.65
CA LEU A 24 -11.64 -16.41 -14.83
C LEU A 24 -12.51 -17.65 -14.60
N GLN A 25 -12.42 -18.31 -13.44
CA GLN A 25 -13.30 -19.41 -13.07
C GLN A 25 -14.78 -19.01 -13.16
N GLU A 26 -15.17 -17.89 -12.53
CA GLU A 26 -16.53 -17.37 -12.57
C GLU A 26 -16.99 -17.07 -14.01
N LYS A 27 -16.12 -16.46 -14.80
CA LYS A 27 -16.41 -16.14 -16.20
C LYS A 27 -16.58 -17.40 -17.03
N PHE A 28 -15.69 -18.37 -16.95
CA PHE A 28 -15.74 -19.61 -17.74
C PHE A 28 -16.94 -20.48 -17.33
N PHE A 29 -17.26 -20.53 -16.04
CA PHE A 29 -18.46 -21.18 -15.56
C PHE A 29 -19.73 -20.54 -16.17
N ARG A 30 -19.82 -19.20 -16.12
CA ARG A 30 -20.98 -18.45 -16.65
C ARG A 30 -21.18 -18.65 -18.16
N PHE A 31 -20.10 -18.71 -18.92
CA PHE A 31 -20.16 -18.87 -20.38
C PHE A 31 -20.01 -20.34 -20.83
N LYS A 32 -19.97 -21.28 -19.90
CA LYS A 32 -19.79 -22.73 -20.16
C LYS A 32 -18.57 -23.03 -21.05
N GLU A 33 -17.49 -22.29 -20.86
CA GLU A 33 -16.26 -22.49 -21.61
C GLU A 33 -15.48 -23.69 -21.03
N ASN A 34 -15.02 -24.59 -21.94
CA ASN A 34 -14.19 -25.73 -21.55
C ASN A 34 -12.73 -25.31 -21.46
N THR A 35 -12.39 -24.59 -20.36
CA THR A 35 -11.05 -24.05 -20.11
C THR A 35 -10.52 -24.56 -18.78
N GLU A 36 -9.28 -24.99 -18.77
CA GLU A 36 -8.53 -25.38 -17.58
C GLU A 36 -7.73 -24.17 -17.09
N ILE A 37 -7.87 -23.83 -15.82
CA ILE A 37 -7.12 -22.75 -15.15
C ILE A 37 -6.09 -23.42 -14.24
N ILE A 38 -4.81 -23.11 -14.46
CA ILE A 38 -3.70 -23.60 -13.67
C ILE A 38 -3.04 -22.38 -13.04
N LEU A 39 -2.94 -22.36 -11.72
CA LEU A 39 -2.24 -21.31 -10.95
C LEU A 39 -1.01 -21.92 -10.27
N VAL A 40 0.17 -21.45 -10.64
CA VAL A 40 1.43 -21.92 -10.05
C VAL A 40 2.03 -20.86 -9.15
N GLU A 41 2.52 -21.30 -8.00
CA GLU A 41 3.20 -20.45 -7.00
C GLU A 41 4.48 -21.16 -6.56
N SER A 42 5.58 -20.41 -6.54
CA SER A 42 6.91 -20.93 -6.17
C SER A 42 7.06 -21.25 -4.68
N SER A 43 6.34 -20.53 -3.83
CA SER A 43 6.36 -20.71 -2.37
C SER A 43 5.41 -21.81 -1.91
N PRO A 44 5.56 -22.29 -0.65
CA PRO A 44 4.64 -23.27 -0.06
C PRO A 44 3.29 -22.66 0.35
N ARG A 45 3.08 -21.36 0.18
CA ARG A 45 1.85 -20.64 0.54
C ARG A 45 1.38 -19.71 -0.57
N ILE A 46 0.11 -19.36 -0.53
CA ILE A 46 -0.48 -18.30 -1.35
C ILE A 46 -0.35 -16.93 -0.68
N GLY A 47 -0.80 -15.88 -1.36
CA GLY A 47 -0.93 -14.53 -0.82
C GLY A 47 0.20 -13.57 -1.23
N GLY A 48 1.38 -14.09 -1.56
CA GLY A 48 2.55 -13.28 -1.91
C GLY A 48 2.96 -12.38 -0.73
N ILE A 49 2.93 -11.06 -0.92
CA ILE A 49 3.22 -10.09 0.15
C ILE A 49 2.13 -9.99 1.22
N VAL A 50 0.92 -10.49 0.95
CA VAL A 50 -0.14 -10.57 1.96
C VAL A 50 0.14 -11.79 2.82
N GLU A 51 0.52 -11.55 4.05
CA GLU A 51 0.84 -12.60 5.04
C GLU A 51 0.51 -12.09 6.43
N THR A 52 -0.30 -12.88 7.16
CA THR A 52 -0.67 -12.65 8.55
C THR A 52 -0.21 -13.82 9.40
N GLU A 53 0.67 -13.59 10.37
CA GLU A 53 1.00 -14.59 11.36
C GLU A 53 0.02 -14.51 12.53
N GLN A 54 -0.65 -15.63 12.83
CA GLN A 54 -1.46 -15.78 14.03
C GLN A 54 -0.72 -16.66 15.00
N LYS A 55 -0.37 -16.10 16.16
CA LYS A 55 0.33 -16.83 17.22
C LYS A 55 -0.35 -16.52 18.55
N ASP A 56 -0.93 -17.53 19.15
CA ASP A 56 -1.78 -17.39 20.32
C ASP A 56 -2.91 -16.38 20.03
N GLU A 57 -3.02 -15.29 20.79
CA GLU A 57 -3.99 -14.20 20.57
C GLU A 57 -3.41 -13.03 19.77
N PHE A 58 -2.17 -13.15 19.22
CA PHE A 58 -1.54 -12.11 18.43
C PHE A 58 -1.85 -12.27 16.95
N ILE A 59 -2.16 -11.16 16.28
CA ILE A 59 -2.35 -11.05 14.84
C ILE A 59 -1.28 -10.11 14.30
N LEU A 60 -0.26 -10.67 13.66
CA LEU A 60 0.93 -9.97 13.20
C LEU A 60 0.94 -9.91 11.68
N GLU A 61 0.78 -8.71 11.12
CA GLU A 61 0.90 -8.52 9.67
C GLU A 61 2.37 -8.47 9.26
N LYS A 62 2.78 -9.34 8.34
CA LYS A 62 4.12 -9.33 7.74
C LYS A 62 4.17 -8.50 6.46
N GLY A 63 3.05 -8.34 5.80
CA GLY A 63 2.85 -7.53 4.60
C GLY A 63 1.97 -6.29 4.85
N PRO A 64 1.05 -5.93 3.95
CA PRO A 64 0.10 -4.85 4.18
C PRO A 64 -0.82 -5.15 5.37
N ASP A 65 -1.09 -4.15 6.21
CA ASP A 65 -2.02 -4.29 7.36
C ASP A 65 -3.45 -3.81 7.05
N SER A 66 -3.64 -3.20 5.91
CA SER A 66 -4.90 -2.56 5.54
C SER A 66 -4.99 -2.30 4.05
N PHE A 67 -6.20 -2.04 3.58
CA PHE A 67 -6.50 -1.63 2.22
C PHE A 67 -7.35 -0.35 2.20
N PHE A 68 -7.37 0.36 1.05
CA PHE A 68 -8.23 1.52 0.86
C PHE A 68 -9.68 1.10 0.58
N ASN A 69 -10.60 1.41 1.49
CA ASN A 69 -12.03 1.15 1.34
C ASN A 69 -12.72 2.07 0.32
N SER A 70 -12.07 3.17 -0.09
CA SER A 70 -12.55 4.04 -1.17
C SER A 70 -12.36 3.44 -2.57
N LYS A 71 -11.65 2.34 -2.71
CA LYS A 71 -11.49 1.62 -3.97
C LYS A 71 -12.62 0.60 -4.11
N PRO A 72 -13.59 0.80 -5.03
CA PRO A 72 -14.78 -0.04 -5.12
C PRO A 72 -14.47 -1.50 -5.44
N ASN A 73 -13.37 -1.76 -6.14
CA ASN A 73 -13.00 -3.11 -6.58
C ASN A 73 -12.73 -4.07 -5.41
N VAL A 74 -12.10 -3.60 -4.32
CA VAL A 74 -11.83 -4.46 -3.14
C VAL A 74 -13.14 -4.78 -2.42
N LEU A 75 -14.01 -3.79 -2.24
CA LEU A 75 -15.31 -3.99 -1.59
C LEU A 75 -16.22 -4.91 -2.41
N SER A 76 -16.24 -4.75 -3.74
CA SER A 76 -16.97 -5.66 -4.64
C SER A 76 -16.43 -7.08 -4.57
N LEU A 77 -15.10 -7.26 -4.51
CA LEU A 77 -14.51 -8.58 -4.32
C LEU A 77 -14.92 -9.20 -2.97
N CYS A 78 -14.89 -8.43 -1.88
CA CYS A 78 -15.34 -8.90 -0.56
C CYS A 78 -16.83 -9.28 -0.54
N GLU A 79 -17.65 -8.58 -1.32
CA GLU A 79 -19.08 -8.90 -1.48
C GLU A 79 -19.28 -10.23 -2.22
N ASP A 80 -18.59 -10.43 -3.35
CA ASP A 80 -18.63 -11.68 -4.13
C ASP A 80 -18.12 -12.89 -3.32
N LEU A 81 -17.10 -12.67 -2.48
CA LEU A 81 -16.56 -13.67 -1.56
C LEU A 81 -17.43 -13.88 -0.31
N GLN A 82 -18.43 -13.03 -0.05
CA GLN A 82 -19.29 -13.05 1.14
C GLN A 82 -18.54 -12.82 2.47
N ILE A 83 -17.50 -11.97 2.44
CA ILE A 83 -16.66 -11.64 3.63
C ILE A 83 -16.78 -10.18 4.06
N LYS A 84 -17.78 -9.44 3.55
CA LYS A 84 -17.95 -8.03 3.88
C LYS A 84 -18.16 -7.78 5.39
N ASN A 85 -18.78 -8.72 6.09
CA ASN A 85 -18.96 -8.70 7.54
C ASN A 85 -17.67 -8.91 8.35
N ARG A 86 -16.59 -9.34 7.71
CA ARG A 86 -15.27 -9.51 8.32
C ARG A 86 -14.38 -8.27 8.21
N ILE A 87 -14.85 -7.25 7.48
CA ILE A 87 -14.13 -5.98 7.34
C ILE A 87 -14.26 -5.19 8.63
N ILE A 88 -13.12 -4.71 9.15
CA ILE A 88 -13.03 -3.82 10.29
C ILE A 88 -12.47 -2.46 9.87
N SER A 89 -13.00 -1.41 10.46
CA SER A 89 -12.48 -0.05 10.27
C SER A 89 -11.41 0.28 11.29
N THR A 90 -10.61 1.31 10.99
CA THR A 90 -9.70 1.89 11.98
C THR A 90 -10.47 2.50 13.14
N ASN A 91 -9.88 2.46 14.33
CA ASN A 91 -10.46 3.02 15.55
C ASN A 91 -10.75 4.53 15.40
N PRO A 92 -12.01 4.98 15.49
CA PRO A 92 -12.38 6.38 15.27
C PRO A 92 -11.80 7.36 16.28
N ASP A 93 -11.56 6.93 17.52
CA ASP A 93 -11.11 7.79 18.61
C ASP A 93 -9.64 8.23 18.45
N TYR A 94 -8.84 7.47 17.69
CA TYR A 94 -7.40 7.66 17.56
C TYR A 94 -6.97 8.05 16.14
N ARG A 95 -7.85 8.60 15.31
CA ARG A 95 -7.59 8.96 13.93
C ARG A 95 -6.68 10.18 13.77
N ARG A 96 -5.50 10.14 14.36
CA ARG A 96 -4.44 11.14 14.18
C ARG A 96 -3.08 10.47 13.99
N SER A 97 -2.17 11.17 13.33
CA SER A 97 -0.77 10.78 13.19
C SER A 97 0.12 11.78 13.89
N PHE A 98 1.34 11.33 14.16
CA PHE A 98 2.41 12.18 14.64
C PHE A 98 3.55 12.24 13.62
N ILE A 99 4.37 13.28 13.72
CA ILE A 99 5.64 13.43 13.04
C ILE A 99 6.70 13.54 14.11
N LEU A 100 7.79 12.77 13.97
CA LEU A 100 8.93 12.87 14.86
C LEU A 100 9.66 14.20 14.61
N GLN A 101 9.99 14.92 15.68
CA GLN A 101 10.82 16.12 15.66
C GLN A 101 11.75 16.10 16.87
N GLY A 102 13.02 15.81 16.64
CA GLY A 102 13.97 15.51 17.69
C GLY A 102 13.58 14.27 18.49
N GLU A 103 13.21 14.45 19.77
CA GLU A 103 12.73 13.36 20.65
C GLU A 103 11.21 13.40 20.88
N ASN A 104 10.50 14.31 20.23
CA ASN A 104 9.08 14.51 20.46
C ASN A 104 8.21 14.04 19.29
N LEU A 105 7.07 13.44 19.60
CA LEU A 105 6.03 13.13 18.64
C LEU A 105 5.05 14.30 18.56
N ILE A 106 5.15 15.08 17.50
CA ILE A 106 4.29 16.25 17.27
C ILE A 106 3.07 15.82 16.48
N PRO A 107 1.84 16.07 16.98
CA PRO A 107 0.64 15.70 16.24
C PRO A 107 0.52 16.51 14.95
N VAL A 108 0.15 15.84 13.86
CA VAL A 108 -0.25 16.50 12.62
C VAL A 108 -1.48 17.39 12.94
N PRO A 109 -1.50 18.66 12.51
CA PRO A 109 -2.59 19.58 12.84
C PRO A 109 -3.95 19.07 12.36
N LYS A 110 -5.00 19.30 13.17
CA LYS A 110 -6.37 19.00 12.75
C LYS A 110 -6.70 19.72 11.45
N GLY A 111 -7.40 19.02 10.53
CA GLY A 111 -7.73 19.55 9.22
C GLY A 111 -6.51 19.69 8.30
N PHE A 112 -5.48 18.89 8.49
CA PHE A 112 -4.39 18.75 7.55
C PHE A 112 -4.61 17.53 6.66
N TYR A 113 -4.47 17.71 5.35
CA TYR A 113 -4.71 16.67 4.37
C TYR A 113 -3.43 16.35 3.60
N LEU A 114 -2.76 15.25 3.95
CA LEU A 114 -1.47 14.82 3.42
C LEU A 114 -0.40 15.93 3.50
N MET A 115 -0.36 16.83 2.53
CA MET A 115 0.64 17.90 2.40
C MET A 115 0.07 19.32 2.54
N SER A 116 -1.25 19.49 2.76
CA SER A 116 -1.92 20.79 2.67
C SER A 116 -2.85 21.07 3.86
N PRO A 117 -2.80 22.27 4.45
CA PRO A 117 -3.71 22.68 5.50
C PRO A 117 -5.08 23.03 4.93
N ILE A 118 -6.16 22.48 5.54
CA ILE A 118 -7.54 22.86 5.26
C ILE A 118 -8.00 23.82 6.35
N ALA A 119 -7.70 23.51 7.62
CA ALA A 119 -8.01 24.32 8.78
C ALA A 119 -6.83 25.24 9.13
N ILE A 120 -7.01 26.55 8.96
CA ILE A 120 -5.94 27.55 9.09
C ILE A 120 -5.52 27.74 10.57
N GLY A 121 -6.48 27.81 11.51
CA GLY A 121 -6.18 28.05 12.92
C GLY A 121 -5.26 26.99 13.53
N PRO A 122 -5.63 25.69 13.53
CA PRO A 122 -4.77 24.60 14.00
C PRO A 122 -3.41 24.52 13.31
N PHE A 123 -3.34 24.86 12.01
CA PHE A 123 -2.09 24.90 11.26
C PHE A 123 -1.13 25.97 11.82
N PHE A 124 -1.61 27.19 12.04
CA PHE A 124 -0.76 28.26 12.61
C PHE A 124 -0.35 28.00 14.06
N ALA A 125 -1.16 27.28 14.84
CA ALA A 125 -0.84 26.90 16.21
C ALA A 125 0.18 25.74 16.30
N SER A 126 0.37 24.95 15.24
CA SER A 126 1.28 23.80 15.26
C SER A 126 2.76 24.21 15.25
N PRO A 127 3.63 23.55 16.02
CA PRO A 127 5.07 23.80 16.00
C PRO A 127 5.82 23.11 14.86
N LEU A 128 5.17 22.24 14.05
CA LEU A 128 5.81 21.44 13.00
C LEU A 128 6.54 22.28 11.96
N ILE A 129 5.96 23.39 11.56
CA ILE A 129 6.46 24.28 10.52
C ILE A 129 6.80 25.65 11.13
N SER A 130 7.90 26.24 10.74
CA SER A 130 8.29 27.58 11.13
C SER A 130 7.27 28.62 10.66
N ILE A 131 7.25 29.81 11.27
CA ILE A 131 6.34 30.88 10.84
C ILE A 131 6.60 31.27 9.37
N PHE A 132 7.86 31.29 8.94
CA PHE A 132 8.22 31.57 7.54
C PHE A 132 7.74 30.47 6.60
N GLY A 133 7.88 29.19 6.99
CA GLY A 133 7.34 28.04 6.26
C GLY A 133 5.83 28.09 6.14
N LYS A 134 5.12 28.47 7.22
CA LYS A 134 3.67 28.65 7.19
C LYS A 134 3.25 29.74 6.21
N ILE A 135 3.92 30.90 6.23
CA ILE A 135 3.67 31.97 5.27
C ILE A 135 3.96 31.47 3.85
N ARG A 136 5.08 30.76 3.64
CA ARG A 136 5.42 30.16 2.33
C ARG A 136 4.34 29.21 1.82
N MET A 137 3.81 28.35 2.68
CA MET A 137 2.71 27.44 2.34
C MET A 137 1.43 28.22 1.95
N MET A 138 1.11 29.30 2.66
CA MET A 138 -0.06 30.14 2.37
C MET A 138 0.04 30.87 1.04
N LEU A 139 1.24 31.04 0.45
CA LEU A 139 1.39 31.58 -0.90
C LEU A 139 0.70 30.73 -1.97
N ASP A 140 0.41 29.46 -1.69
CA ASP A 140 -0.43 28.62 -2.57
C ASP A 140 -1.75 29.31 -2.97
N LEU A 141 -2.30 30.15 -2.10
CA LEU A 141 -3.54 30.88 -2.35
C LEU A 141 -3.43 31.90 -3.50
N VAL A 142 -2.21 32.40 -3.78
CA VAL A 142 -1.97 33.47 -4.75
C VAL A 142 -1.07 33.03 -5.92
N LEU A 143 -0.30 31.96 -5.77
CA LEU A 143 0.54 31.43 -6.84
C LEU A 143 -0.29 31.06 -8.08
N PRO A 144 0.23 31.33 -9.31
CA PRO A 144 -0.42 30.89 -10.53
C PRO A 144 -0.43 29.37 -10.63
N ARG A 145 -1.40 28.83 -11.38
CA ARG A 145 -1.36 27.43 -11.78
C ARG A 145 -0.24 27.19 -12.79
N ARG A 146 0.25 25.96 -12.86
CA ARG A 146 1.17 25.53 -13.92
C ARG A 146 0.41 25.45 -15.25
N ASN A 147 1.02 25.92 -16.32
CA ASN A 147 0.43 25.88 -17.67
C ASN A 147 0.89 24.67 -18.50
N GLU A 148 1.86 23.90 -17.99
CA GLU A 148 2.42 22.75 -18.67
C GLU A 148 1.70 21.49 -18.23
N TYR A 149 1.37 20.63 -19.22
CA TYR A 149 0.70 19.34 -18.99
C TYR A 149 1.68 18.17 -18.79
N GLU A 150 2.98 18.46 -18.72
CA GLU A 150 3.99 17.47 -18.41
C GLU A 150 3.84 17.01 -16.95
N ASP A 151 4.13 15.72 -16.74
CA ASP A 151 4.15 15.17 -15.39
C ASP A 151 5.23 15.86 -14.55
N GLU A 152 4.96 16.00 -13.25
CA GLU A 152 5.93 16.53 -12.31
C GLU A 152 6.10 15.56 -11.15
N SER A 153 7.29 15.59 -10.54
CA SER A 153 7.55 14.79 -9.36
C SER A 153 6.78 15.32 -8.15
N LEU A 154 6.57 14.45 -7.17
CA LEU A 154 6.00 14.88 -5.89
C LEU A 154 6.84 15.99 -5.25
N TYR A 155 8.17 15.86 -5.31
CA TYR A 155 9.09 16.85 -4.80
C TYR A 155 8.88 18.21 -5.46
N ASP A 156 8.92 18.28 -6.80
CA ASP A 156 8.79 19.53 -7.55
C ASP A 156 7.45 20.21 -7.27
N PHE A 157 6.39 19.45 -7.24
CA PHE A 157 5.05 19.95 -6.91
C PHE A 157 4.99 20.57 -5.52
N VAL A 158 5.44 19.83 -4.49
CA VAL A 158 5.34 20.29 -3.10
C VAL A 158 6.22 21.51 -2.87
N VAL A 159 7.46 21.51 -3.39
CA VAL A 159 8.38 22.62 -3.25
C VAL A 159 7.85 23.88 -3.97
N ARG A 160 7.32 23.70 -5.18
CA ARG A 160 6.73 24.79 -5.96
C ARG A 160 5.50 25.39 -5.28
N ARG A 161 4.61 24.55 -4.71
CA ARG A 161 3.35 25.02 -4.08
C ARG A 161 3.53 25.43 -2.63
N PHE A 162 4.25 24.64 -1.84
CA PHE A 162 4.29 24.77 -0.37
C PHE A 162 5.68 25.10 0.19
N GLY A 163 6.76 24.91 -0.59
CA GLY A 163 8.15 25.17 -0.18
C GLY A 163 8.87 23.96 0.43
N ASN A 164 10.19 24.08 0.56
CA ASN A 164 11.06 23.00 1.02
C ASN A 164 10.73 22.52 2.43
N GLU A 165 10.48 23.44 3.38
CA GLU A 165 10.18 23.04 4.76
C GLU A 165 8.93 22.17 4.85
N ALA A 166 7.89 22.48 4.05
CA ALA A 166 6.68 21.65 3.97
C ALA A 166 6.97 20.28 3.36
N PHE A 167 7.87 20.22 2.37
CA PHE A 167 8.32 18.96 1.81
C PHE A 167 9.07 18.13 2.85
N GLU A 168 10.14 18.65 3.42
CA GLU A 168 11.04 17.92 4.32
C GLU A 168 10.35 17.43 5.59
N LYS A 169 9.51 18.27 6.20
CA LYS A 169 8.90 18.00 7.50
C LYS A 169 7.55 17.30 7.43
N ILE A 170 6.82 17.41 6.32
CA ILE A 170 5.46 16.87 6.23
C ILE A 170 5.29 15.93 5.03
N ALA A 171 5.47 16.43 3.78
CA ALA A 171 5.10 15.67 2.61
C ALA A 171 6.00 14.44 2.42
N GLN A 172 7.31 14.58 2.55
CA GLN A 172 8.27 13.50 2.42
C GLN A 172 8.00 12.38 3.43
N PRO A 173 7.90 12.61 4.76
CA PRO A 173 7.66 11.51 5.70
C PRO A 173 6.26 10.90 5.57
N MET A 174 5.23 11.71 5.27
CA MET A 174 3.86 11.21 5.15
C MET A 174 3.65 10.38 3.87
N ILE A 175 4.36 10.68 2.80
CA ILE A 175 4.16 10.06 1.49
C ILE A 175 5.28 9.05 1.20
N GLY A 176 6.52 9.36 1.55
CA GLY A 176 7.66 8.45 1.42
C GLY A 176 7.46 7.12 2.16
N GLY A 177 6.86 7.17 3.36
CA GLY A 177 6.48 5.98 4.12
C GLY A 177 5.41 5.10 3.45
N ILE A 178 4.60 5.68 2.55
CA ILE A 178 3.56 4.93 1.81
C ILE A 178 4.14 4.28 0.55
N TYR A 179 4.97 5.00 -0.20
CA TYR A 179 5.42 4.57 -1.52
C TYR A 179 6.82 3.96 -1.52
N SER A 180 7.62 4.14 -0.46
CA SER A 180 9.01 3.64 -0.35
C SER A 180 9.88 3.98 -1.57
N ALA A 181 9.60 5.11 -2.23
CA ALA A 181 10.26 5.59 -3.43
C ALA A 181 10.81 7.00 -3.22
N ASP A 182 11.83 7.38 -3.97
CA ASP A 182 12.35 8.76 -3.95
C ASP A 182 11.25 9.73 -4.44
N PRO A 183 10.84 10.71 -3.63
CA PRO A 183 9.83 11.69 -4.02
C PRO A 183 10.20 12.52 -5.26
N LYS A 184 11.49 12.58 -5.62
CA LYS A 184 11.98 13.30 -6.81
C LYS A 184 11.66 12.53 -8.10
N GLU A 185 11.52 11.21 -8.01
CA GLU A 185 11.19 10.34 -9.13
C GLU A 185 9.73 9.89 -9.13
N LEU A 186 9.02 10.15 -8.03
CA LEU A 186 7.64 9.74 -7.85
C LEU A 186 6.69 10.63 -8.66
N SER A 187 6.13 10.12 -9.76
CA SER A 187 5.14 10.81 -10.58
C SER A 187 3.92 11.22 -9.77
N LEU A 188 3.62 12.50 -9.69
CA LEU A 188 2.42 13.00 -9.01
C LEU A 188 1.14 12.60 -9.76
N LYS A 189 1.18 12.61 -11.08
CA LYS A 189 0.06 12.21 -11.93
C LYS A 189 -0.32 10.75 -11.74
N ALA A 190 0.66 9.88 -11.55
CA ALA A 190 0.40 8.44 -11.33
C ALA A 190 -0.05 8.14 -9.90
N THR A 191 0.47 8.87 -8.90
CA THR A 191 0.25 8.55 -7.48
C THR A 191 -0.88 9.34 -6.85
N MET A 192 -0.94 10.64 -7.13
CA MET A 192 -1.87 11.58 -6.48
C MET A 192 -2.45 12.60 -7.46
N PRO A 193 -3.09 12.17 -8.58
CA PRO A 193 -3.62 13.07 -9.61
C PRO A 193 -4.61 14.11 -9.07
N GLN A 194 -5.28 13.81 -7.97
CA GLN A 194 -6.25 14.72 -7.35
C GLN A 194 -5.64 16.09 -6.96
N PHE A 195 -4.34 16.16 -6.66
CA PHE A 195 -3.71 17.45 -6.34
C PHE A 195 -3.49 18.32 -7.58
N LEU A 196 -3.17 17.69 -8.72
CA LEU A 196 -3.09 18.36 -10.01
C LEU A 196 -4.48 18.87 -10.45
N GLU A 197 -5.51 18.05 -10.29
CA GLU A 197 -6.89 18.44 -10.59
C GLU A 197 -7.37 19.62 -9.73
N LEU A 198 -6.97 19.65 -8.45
CA LEU A 198 -7.27 20.76 -7.55
C LEU A 198 -6.57 22.05 -7.98
N GLU A 199 -5.28 21.96 -8.35
CA GLU A 199 -4.54 23.12 -8.88
C GLU A 199 -5.15 23.61 -10.19
N GLU A 200 -5.44 22.73 -11.12
CA GLU A 200 -6.05 23.07 -12.40
C GLU A 200 -7.38 23.78 -12.23
N LYS A 201 -8.28 23.22 -11.43
CA LYS A 201 -9.64 23.71 -11.25
C LYS A 201 -9.76 24.96 -10.37
N TYR A 202 -8.96 25.03 -9.32
CA TYR A 202 -9.07 26.07 -8.29
C TYR A 202 -7.87 27.01 -8.22
N ARG A 203 -6.82 26.77 -9.03
CA ARG A 203 -5.53 27.48 -9.00
C ARG A 203 -4.72 27.21 -7.72
N SER A 204 -5.36 26.83 -6.64
CA SER A 204 -4.79 26.62 -5.31
C SER A 204 -5.27 25.28 -4.76
N VAL A 205 -4.34 24.49 -4.26
CA VAL A 205 -4.63 23.20 -3.59
C VAL A 205 -5.42 23.43 -2.29
N ILE A 206 -5.04 24.44 -1.51
CA ILE A 206 -5.72 24.80 -0.26
C ILE A 206 -7.17 25.18 -0.53
N LEU A 207 -7.42 26.07 -1.51
CA LEU A 207 -8.79 26.47 -1.87
C LEU A 207 -9.60 25.30 -2.43
N GLY A 208 -8.98 24.47 -3.27
CA GLY A 208 -9.62 23.31 -3.85
C GLY A 208 -10.05 22.31 -2.80
N LEU A 209 -9.17 21.96 -1.87
CA LEU A 209 -9.48 21.05 -0.75
C LEU A 209 -10.59 21.62 0.13
N ARG A 210 -10.51 22.89 0.51
CA ARG A 210 -11.55 23.52 1.32
C ARG A 210 -12.91 23.46 0.64
N LYS A 211 -12.99 23.81 -0.65
CA LYS A 211 -14.27 23.76 -1.39
C LYS A 211 -14.84 22.36 -1.58
N THR A 212 -13.96 21.37 -1.79
CA THR A 212 -14.41 19.99 -2.00
C THR A 212 -14.80 19.29 -0.70
N MET A 213 -14.16 19.65 0.44
CA MET A 213 -14.50 19.05 1.74
C MET A 213 -15.71 19.69 2.38
N ILE A 214 -15.88 21.01 2.31
CA ILE A 214 -17.11 21.68 2.82
C ILE A 214 -18.36 21.11 2.13
N ARG A 215 -18.29 20.79 0.81
CA ARG A 215 -19.40 20.14 0.11
C ARG A 215 -19.68 18.70 0.54
N LYS A 216 -18.67 18.00 1.10
CA LYS A 216 -18.86 16.64 1.63
C LYS A 216 -19.33 16.63 3.08
N ASP A 217 -19.01 17.67 3.85
CA ASP A 217 -19.49 17.81 5.24
C ASP A 217 -20.99 18.21 5.29
N GLU A 218 -21.54 18.79 4.22
CA GLU A 218 -23.00 18.97 4.08
C GLU A 218 -23.76 17.64 3.87
N ASP A 219 -23.04 16.57 3.46
CA ASP A 219 -23.59 15.22 3.25
C ASP A 219 -23.18 14.19 4.34
N LEU A 220 -22.35 14.56 5.30
CA LEU A 220 -21.80 13.63 6.31
C LEU A 220 -21.80 14.27 7.71
N ASP A 221 -22.50 13.60 8.62
CA ASP A 221 -22.58 13.89 10.05
C ASP A 221 -21.24 14.21 10.74
N GLU A 222 -21.28 14.98 11.80
CA GLU A 222 -20.25 15.65 12.62
C GLU A 222 -19.01 14.86 13.08
N SER A 223 -18.53 13.85 12.39
CA SER A 223 -17.37 13.05 12.79
C SER A 223 -16.00 13.54 12.28
N SER A 224 -15.86 14.78 11.79
CA SER A 224 -14.65 15.31 11.15
C SER A 224 -13.52 15.75 12.11
N ASN A 225 -13.37 15.11 13.27
CA ASN A 225 -12.26 15.34 14.19
C ASN A 225 -10.93 14.65 13.78
N THR A 226 -10.79 14.29 12.51
CA THR A 226 -9.63 13.55 12.01
C THR A 226 -8.50 14.47 11.56
N SER A 227 -7.32 14.30 12.14
CA SER A 227 -6.08 14.94 11.70
C SER A 227 -5.14 13.89 11.09
N GLY A 228 -4.51 14.22 9.96
CA GLY A 228 -3.54 13.36 9.31
C GLY A 228 -4.09 12.57 8.13
N ALA A 229 -3.41 11.47 7.81
CA ALA A 229 -3.81 10.58 6.73
C ALA A 229 -5.25 10.10 6.91
N ARG A 230 -5.94 9.83 5.81
CA ARG A 230 -7.35 9.42 5.72
C ARG A 230 -7.63 8.09 6.43
N TYR A 231 -7.43 8.01 7.73
CA TYR A 231 -7.61 6.75 8.46
C TYR A 231 -9.03 6.16 8.34
N GLY A 232 -10.04 7.00 8.15
CA GLY A 232 -11.41 6.53 7.85
C GLY A 232 -11.54 5.80 6.51
N LEU A 233 -10.52 5.91 5.63
CA LEU A 233 -10.46 5.22 4.35
C LEU A 233 -9.68 3.89 4.40
N PHE A 234 -9.01 3.59 5.50
CA PHE A 234 -8.32 2.32 5.68
C PHE A 234 -9.23 1.32 6.38
N ALA A 235 -9.25 0.12 5.86
CA ALA A 235 -9.94 -1.01 6.45
C ALA A 235 -9.01 -2.23 6.47
N SER A 236 -9.30 -3.17 7.35
CA SER A 236 -8.60 -4.44 7.46
C SER A 236 -9.63 -5.56 7.66
N PHE A 237 -9.18 -6.77 7.97
CA PHE A 237 -10.06 -7.86 8.35
C PHE A 237 -9.87 -8.23 9.82
N ASP A 238 -10.89 -8.80 10.42
CA ASP A 238 -10.96 -9.22 11.82
C ASP A 238 -9.79 -10.11 12.26
N ARG A 239 -9.32 -10.99 11.38
CA ARG A 239 -8.22 -11.93 11.58
C ARG A 239 -6.99 -11.65 10.73
N GLY A 240 -6.82 -10.42 10.26
CA GLY A 240 -5.68 -10.03 9.43
C GLY A 240 -5.96 -10.08 7.93
N MET A 241 -5.03 -9.52 7.17
CA MET A 241 -5.19 -9.34 5.72
C MET A 241 -5.26 -10.65 4.94
N GLU A 242 -4.69 -11.72 5.45
CA GLU A 242 -4.71 -13.06 4.84
C GLU A 242 -6.13 -13.63 4.67
N VAL A 243 -7.09 -13.14 5.46
CA VAL A 243 -8.52 -13.46 5.27
C VAL A 243 -8.96 -13.27 3.82
N LEU A 244 -8.47 -12.25 3.13
CA LEU A 244 -8.84 -12.01 1.74
C LEU A 244 -8.30 -13.09 0.81
N THR A 245 -7.03 -13.44 0.93
CA THR A 245 -6.38 -14.42 0.06
C THR A 245 -6.90 -15.82 0.28
N ASP A 246 -7.13 -16.21 1.54
CA ASP A 246 -7.74 -17.49 1.91
C ASP A 246 -9.17 -17.60 1.39
N SER A 247 -9.97 -16.56 1.56
CA SER A 247 -11.35 -16.57 1.07
C SER A 247 -11.42 -16.65 -0.46
N ILE A 248 -10.46 -16.13 -1.21
CA ILE A 248 -10.38 -16.33 -2.66
C ILE A 248 -10.07 -17.80 -2.96
N LYS A 249 -9.08 -18.39 -2.30
CA LYS A 249 -8.69 -19.78 -2.48
C LYS A 249 -9.85 -20.74 -2.17
N ASP A 250 -10.59 -20.48 -1.08
CA ASP A 250 -11.74 -21.30 -0.66
C ASP A 250 -12.88 -21.32 -1.69
N LYS A 251 -12.93 -20.33 -2.59
CA LYS A 251 -13.89 -20.31 -3.71
C LYS A 251 -13.39 -21.05 -4.96
N PHE A 252 -12.18 -21.58 -4.95
CA PHE A 252 -11.69 -22.36 -6.09
C PHE A 252 -12.41 -23.72 -6.16
N SER A 253 -13.06 -23.99 -7.28
CA SER A 253 -13.74 -25.23 -7.59
C SER A 253 -13.19 -25.93 -8.82
N SER A 254 -12.57 -25.16 -9.73
CA SER A 254 -12.03 -25.65 -11.01
C SER A 254 -10.63 -25.08 -11.32
N VAL A 255 -9.97 -24.46 -10.35
CA VAL A 255 -8.60 -23.99 -10.46
C VAL A 255 -7.63 -25.06 -9.95
N ASP A 256 -6.70 -25.50 -10.81
CA ASP A 256 -5.57 -26.34 -10.43
C ASP A 256 -4.48 -25.45 -9.78
N LEU A 257 -4.48 -25.40 -8.46
CA LEU A 257 -3.51 -24.63 -7.65
C LEU A 257 -2.31 -25.51 -7.32
N ARG A 258 -1.13 -25.10 -7.79
CA ARG A 258 0.14 -25.79 -7.55
C ARG A 258 1.11 -24.91 -6.79
N LEU A 259 1.35 -25.26 -5.54
CA LEU A 259 2.37 -24.65 -4.67
C LEU A 259 3.72 -25.33 -4.90
N ASN A 260 4.81 -24.72 -4.43
CA ASN A 260 6.19 -25.19 -4.64
C ASN A 260 6.49 -25.47 -6.13
N SER A 261 5.91 -24.65 -7.02
CA SER A 261 5.94 -24.81 -8.47
C SER A 261 6.51 -23.55 -9.12
N GLU A 262 7.84 -23.49 -9.19
CA GLU A 262 8.53 -22.36 -9.76
C GLU A 262 8.59 -22.46 -11.29
N VAL A 263 8.10 -21.44 -11.99
CA VAL A 263 8.34 -21.30 -13.44
C VAL A 263 9.77 -20.84 -13.68
N THR A 264 10.54 -21.68 -14.36
CA THR A 264 11.96 -21.44 -14.67
C THR A 264 12.17 -20.91 -16.09
N SER A 265 11.29 -21.31 -17.03
CA SER A 265 11.40 -20.88 -18.44
C SER A 265 10.03 -20.80 -19.12
N ILE A 266 9.92 -19.88 -20.07
CA ILE A 266 8.77 -19.71 -20.96
C ILE A 266 9.28 -19.67 -22.40
N ALA A 267 8.74 -20.53 -23.24
CA ALA A 267 9.07 -20.58 -24.67
C ALA A 267 7.80 -20.55 -25.53
N LYS A 268 7.80 -19.73 -26.57
CA LYS A 268 6.72 -19.69 -27.55
C LYS A 268 6.80 -20.87 -28.49
N LYS A 269 5.66 -21.53 -28.75
CA LYS A 269 5.51 -22.58 -29.78
C LYS A 269 4.70 -22.08 -30.97
N GLN A 270 4.55 -22.91 -31.99
CA GLN A 270 3.66 -22.60 -33.11
C GLN A 270 2.22 -22.36 -32.64
N GLU A 271 1.76 -23.20 -31.71
CA GLU A 271 0.48 -23.01 -31.02
C GLU A 271 0.75 -22.98 -29.51
N GLY A 272 0.45 -21.84 -28.86
CA GLY A 272 0.57 -21.67 -27.42
C GLY A 272 2.00 -21.51 -26.90
N TRP A 273 2.25 -22.08 -25.74
CA TRP A 273 3.47 -21.87 -24.94
C TRP A 273 3.94 -23.17 -24.30
N ALA A 274 5.25 -23.36 -24.20
CA ALA A 274 5.87 -24.36 -23.35
C ALA A 274 6.42 -23.66 -22.09
N ILE A 275 6.03 -24.16 -20.93
CA ILE A 275 6.38 -23.63 -19.62
C ILE A 275 7.16 -24.70 -18.89
N GLU A 276 8.35 -24.36 -18.45
CA GLU A 276 9.17 -25.22 -17.60
C GLU A 276 8.91 -24.91 -16.13
N ILE A 277 8.57 -25.94 -15.36
CA ILE A 277 8.29 -25.86 -13.92
C ILE A 277 9.35 -26.67 -13.17
N ASN A 278 9.98 -26.06 -12.16
CA ASN A 278 11.01 -26.68 -11.32
C ASN A 278 12.17 -27.31 -12.13
N ALA A 279 12.45 -26.79 -13.34
CA ALA A 279 13.48 -27.27 -14.27
C ALA A 279 13.35 -28.75 -14.70
N ASN A 280 12.19 -29.38 -14.52
CA ASN A 280 11.98 -30.80 -14.82
C ASN A 280 10.62 -31.14 -15.45
N GLU A 281 9.60 -30.32 -15.26
CA GLU A 281 8.27 -30.53 -15.85
C GLU A 281 8.03 -29.53 -16.99
N ILE A 282 7.56 -29.98 -18.14
CA ILE A 282 7.13 -29.11 -19.25
C ILE A 282 5.62 -29.15 -19.39
N LEU A 283 4.98 -28.01 -19.13
CA LEU A 283 3.56 -27.82 -19.30
C LEU A 283 3.29 -27.04 -20.61
N ASN A 284 2.41 -27.59 -21.48
CA ASN A 284 1.96 -26.86 -22.67
C ASN A 284 0.63 -26.19 -22.41
N VAL A 285 0.53 -24.88 -22.70
CA VAL A 285 -0.65 -24.06 -22.43
C VAL A 285 -0.95 -23.12 -23.59
N ASP A 286 -2.20 -22.69 -23.72
CA ASP A 286 -2.62 -21.78 -24.79
C ASP A 286 -2.37 -20.31 -24.41
N THR A 287 -2.46 -19.98 -23.12
CA THR A 287 -2.31 -18.62 -22.60
C THR A 287 -1.49 -18.61 -21.32
N VAL A 288 -0.64 -17.60 -21.15
CA VAL A 288 0.13 -17.36 -19.93
C VAL A 288 -0.19 -15.97 -19.39
N CYS A 289 -0.51 -15.89 -18.11
CA CYS A 289 -0.68 -14.66 -17.36
C CYS A 289 0.42 -14.55 -16.31
N LEU A 290 1.26 -13.52 -16.41
CA LEU A 290 2.34 -13.27 -15.46
C LEU A 290 1.85 -12.28 -14.40
N THR A 291 1.80 -12.73 -13.16
CA THR A 291 1.37 -11.94 -11.99
C THR A 291 2.42 -11.95 -10.87
N ALA A 292 3.64 -12.36 -11.20
CA ALA A 292 4.81 -12.33 -10.32
C ALA A 292 5.38 -10.91 -10.21
N ILE A 293 6.38 -10.73 -9.37
CA ILE A 293 7.12 -9.47 -9.25
C ILE A 293 7.95 -9.18 -10.53
N ASN A 294 8.16 -7.90 -10.82
CA ASN A 294 8.78 -7.46 -12.08
C ASN A 294 10.16 -8.07 -12.38
N PRO A 295 11.11 -8.23 -11.43
CA PRO A 295 12.38 -8.90 -11.71
C PRO A 295 12.20 -10.33 -12.24
N LYS A 296 11.25 -11.09 -11.63
CA LYS A 296 10.95 -12.44 -12.09
C LYS A 296 10.28 -12.44 -13.47
N ILE A 297 9.34 -11.51 -13.69
CA ILE A 297 8.71 -11.35 -15.02
C ILE A 297 9.77 -11.04 -16.08
N SER A 298 10.67 -10.10 -15.81
CA SER A 298 11.75 -9.73 -16.72
C SER A 298 12.59 -10.94 -17.11
N GLN A 299 13.02 -11.74 -16.13
CA GLN A 299 13.78 -12.96 -16.35
C GLN A 299 13.03 -13.94 -17.25
N LEU A 300 11.77 -14.21 -16.96
CA LEU A 300 10.95 -15.19 -17.68
C LEU A 300 10.69 -14.81 -19.14
N ILE A 301 10.54 -13.52 -19.43
CA ILE A 301 10.24 -13.05 -20.81
C ILE A 301 11.46 -12.65 -21.61
N GLN A 302 12.67 -12.77 -21.07
CA GLN A 302 13.90 -12.31 -21.73
C GLN A 302 14.09 -12.89 -23.13
N ASN A 303 13.83 -14.18 -23.29
CA ASN A 303 13.95 -14.87 -24.58
C ASN A 303 12.71 -14.72 -25.48
N VAL A 304 11.56 -14.33 -24.89
CA VAL A 304 10.30 -14.18 -25.61
C VAL A 304 10.13 -12.75 -26.12
N SER A 305 10.48 -11.78 -25.31
CA SER A 305 10.37 -10.36 -25.62
C SER A 305 11.46 -9.54 -24.92
N PRO A 306 12.69 -9.48 -25.51
CA PRO A 306 13.81 -8.75 -24.93
C PRO A 306 13.49 -7.26 -24.64
N LYS A 307 12.66 -6.65 -25.51
CA LYS A 307 12.25 -5.26 -25.35
C LYS A 307 11.46 -5.03 -24.04
N PHE A 308 10.47 -5.90 -23.75
CA PHE A 308 9.69 -5.79 -22.51
C PHE A 308 10.51 -6.21 -21.29
N SER A 309 11.36 -7.23 -21.41
CA SER A 309 12.31 -7.60 -20.36
C SER A 309 13.19 -6.40 -19.96
N GLY A 310 13.79 -5.72 -20.95
CA GLY A 310 14.59 -4.52 -20.73
C GLY A 310 13.79 -3.36 -20.10
N PHE A 311 12.50 -3.25 -20.37
CA PHE A 311 11.64 -2.29 -19.68
C PHE A 311 11.46 -2.63 -18.21
N PHE A 312 11.11 -3.87 -17.87
CA PHE A 312 10.94 -4.31 -16.48
C PHE A 312 12.22 -4.23 -15.66
N ASN A 313 13.39 -4.46 -16.27
CA ASN A 313 14.69 -4.33 -15.59
C ASN A 313 15.06 -2.89 -15.20
N LYS A 314 14.46 -1.89 -15.87
CA LYS A 314 14.68 -0.47 -15.56
C LYS A 314 13.76 0.05 -14.46
N LEU A 315 12.75 -0.73 -14.08
CA LEU A 315 11.86 -0.35 -12.98
C LEU A 315 12.57 -0.63 -11.66
N ASP A 316 12.84 0.42 -10.93
CA ASP A 316 13.39 0.30 -9.59
C ASP A 316 12.30 -0.07 -8.59
N PHE A 317 12.65 -0.90 -7.62
CA PHE A 317 11.76 -1.36 -6.56
C PHE A 317 12.34 -0.97 -5.22
N GLY A 318 11.64 -0.08 -4.53
CA GLY A 318 11.92 0.17 -3.13
C GLY A 318 11.60 -1.09 -2.29
N SER A 319 12.56 -1.54 -1.52
CA SER A 319 12.36 -2.62 -0.54
C SER A 319 12.12 -2.03 0.85
N LEU A 320 11.13 -2.56 1.54
CA LEU A 320 10.74 -2.16 2.89
C LEU A 320 10.65 -3.39 3.78
N ALA A 321 11.23 -3.30 4.95
CA ALA A 321 11.04 -4.30 5.98
C ALA A 321 10.14 -3.78 7.10
N THR A 322 9.42 -4.69 7.74
CA THR A 322 8.60 -4.38 8.91
C THR A 322 9.02 -5.25 10.08
N ILE A 323 9.12 -4.63 11.26
CA ILE A 323 9.46 -5.30 12.52
C ILE A 323 8.29 -5.08 13.47
N ASN A 324 7.72 -6.18 13.95
CA ASN A 324 6.65 -6.16 14.93
C ASN A 324 7.22 -6.31 16.35
N PHE A 325 6.97 -5.33 17.21
CA PHE A 325 7.34 -5.33 18.61
C PHE A 325 6.10 -5.45 19.48
N VAL A 326 6.15 -6.36 20.45
CA VAL A 326 5.12 -6.49 21.48
C VAL A 326 5.66 -5.98 22.81
N PHE A 327 4.91 -5.13 23.47
CA PHE A 327 5.22 -4.57 24.78
C PHE A 327 4.04 -4.73 25.72
N LYS A 328 4.29 -4.78 27.02
CA LYS A 328 3.24 -4.51 28.01
C LYS A 328 2.91 -3.02 28.02
N LYS A 329 1.63 -2.67 28.12
CA LYS A 329 1.17 -1.27 28.07
C LYS A 329 1.90 -0.38 29.07
N GLU A 330 2.25 -0.92 30.24
CA GLU A 330 2.96 -0.22 31.31
C GLU A 330 4.42 0.15 30.96
N GLN A 331 5.02 -0.53 29.97
CA GLN A 331 6.40 -0.26 29.52
C GLN A 331 6.48 0.99 28.63
N ILE A 332 5.36 1.44 28.08
CA ILE A 332 5.30 2.57 27.15
C ILE A 332 4.73 3.80 27.87
N LYS A 333 5.55 4.84 28.03
CA LYS A 333 5.16 6.08 28.70
C LYS A 333 4.25 6.97 27.86
N HIS A 334 4.34 6.87 26.52
CA HIS A 334 3.52 7.65 25.60
C HIS A 334 2.07 7.17 25.65
N SER A 335 1.11 8.10 25.59
CA SER A 335 -0.33 7.81 25.66
C SER A 335 -0.85 6.96 24.49
N LEU A 336 -0.10 6.86 23.40
CA LEU A 336 -0.46 6.17 22.14
C LEU A 336 -1.84 6.59 21.60
N ASP A 337 -2.18 7.86 21.78
CA ASP A 337 -3.45 8.45 21.44
C ASP A 337 -3.55 8.84 19.94
N GLY A 338 -2.99 8.00 19.08
CA GLY A 338 -2.98 8.11 17.64
C GLY A 338 -2.71 6.76 16.98
N MET A 339 -2.58 6.73 15.66
CA MET A 339 -2.39 5.50 14.89
C MET A 339 -0.92 5.19 14.56
N GLY A 340 -0.02 6.12 14.89
CA GLY A 340 1.39 5.98 14.61
C GLY A 340 2.07 7.30 14.31
N PHE A 341 3.35 7.22 13.98
CA PHE A 341 4.16 8.36 13.59
C PHE A 341 5.01 8.05 12.37
N VAL A 342 5.39 9.11 11.67
CA VAL A 342 6.34 9.08 10.57
C VAL A 342 7.61 9.87 10.93
N VAL A 343 8.71 9.49 10.32
CA VAL A 343 10.03 10.06 10.62
C VAL A 343 10.53 10.81 9.38
N PRO A 344 10.70 12.14 9.47
CA PRO A 344 11.34 12.91 8.41
C PRO A 344 12.78 12.47 8.17
N GLU A 345 13.22 12.47 6.92
CA GLU A 345 14.60 12.12 6.56
C GLU A 345 15.63 13.01 7.25
N ILE A 346 15.29 14.28 7.49
CA ILE A 346 16.13 15.26 8.21
C ILE A 346 16.41 14.89 9.68
N GLU A 347 15.65 13.94 10.25
CA GLU A 347 15.88 13.44 11.63
C GLU A 347 16.96 12.35 11.68
N GLU A 348 17.45 11.88 10.51
CA GLU A 348 18.56 10.91 10.36
C GLU A 348 18.37 9.65 11.23
N ARG A 349 17.16 9.11 11.30
CA ARG A 349 16.83 7.89 12.03
C ARG A 349 16.80 6.69 11.10
N ASN A 350 17.10 5.50 11.63
CA ASN A 350 17.07 4.23 10.88
C ASN A 350 15.65 3.68 10.64
N ILE A 351 14.61 4.39 11.06
CA ILE A 351 13.21 4.01 10.87
C ILE A 351 12.48 5.06 10.05
N LEU A 352 11.55 4.61 9.22
CA LEU A 352 10.71 5.49 8.39
C LEU A 352 9.40 5.88 9.08
N ALA A 353 8.83 4.95 9.83
CA ALA A 353 7.55 5.11 10.50
C ALA A 353 7.35 4.04 11.58
N CYS A 354 6.39 4.28 12.46
CA CYS A 354 5.89 3.30 13.40
C CYS A 354 4.35 3.37 13.44
N SER A 355 3.68 2.24 13.21
CA SER A 355 2.24 2.11 13.39
C SER A 355 1.94 1.55 14.79
N PHE A 356 1.01 2.16 15.49
CA PHE A 356 0.46 1.64 16.74
C PHE A 356 -0.65 0.64 16.41
N SER A 357 -0.25 -0.55 15.94
CA SER A 357 -1.13 -1.51 15.28
C SER A 357 -2.30 -1.96 16.15
N SER A 358 -2.08 -2.16 17.45
CA SER A 358 -3.13 -2.53 18.41
C SER A 358 -4.09 -1.38 18.76
N VAL A 359 -3.67 -0.13 18.52
CA VAL A 359 -4.52 1.06 18.65
C VAL A 359 -5.29 1.30 17.36
N LYS A 360 -4.63 1.09 16.22
CA LYS A 360 -5.19 1.30 14.88
C LYS A 360 -6.35 0.34 14.59
N PHE A 361 -6.20 -0.93 14.94
CA PHE A 361 -7.22 -1.96 14.76
C PHE A 361 -7.46 -2.73 16.05
N PRO A 362 -8.73 -3.05 16.39
CA PRO A 362 -9.05 -3.83 17.56
C PRO A 362 -8.58 -5.28 17.44
N ASN A 363 -8.42 -5.93 18.59
CA ASN A 363 -8.17 -7.39 18.69
C ASN A 363 -6.90 -7.89 17.97
N ARG A 364 -5.84 -7.06 17.94
CA ARG A 364 -4.53 -7.47 17.37
C ARG A 364 -3.63 -8.14 18.41
N VAL A 365 -3.90 -7.91 19.68
CA VAL A 365 -3.13 -8.45 20.81
C VAL A 365 -4.07 -8.73 21.99
N PRO A 366 -3.66 -9.57 22.97
CA PRO A 366 -4.35 -9.73 24.24
C PRO A 366 -4.50 -8.41 24.99
N GLU A 367 -5.48 -8.35 25.91
CA GLU A 367 -5.67 -7.19 26.78
C GLU A 367 -4.42 -6.93 27.64
N GLY A 368 -4.00 -5.68 27.72
CA GLY A 368 -2.78 -5.27 28.43
C GLY A 368 -1.51 -5.27 27.60
N ASP A 369 -1.54 -5.81 26.38
CA ASP A 369 -0.42 -5.80 25.45
C ASP A 369 -0.56 -4.69 24.38
N LEU A 370 0.57 -4.29 23.82
CA LEU A 370 0.67 -3.31 22.74
C LEU A 370 1.47 -3.90 21.58
N LEU A 371 1.00 -3.68 20.36
CA LEU A 371 1.71 -4.02 19.14
C LEU A 371 2.13 -2.74 18.40
N LEU A 372 3.43 -2.58 18.29
CA LEU A 372 4.06 -1.53 17.48
C LEU A 372 4.68 -2.17 16.25
N ARG A 373 4.40 -1.60 15.08
CA ARG A 373 4.97 -2.06 13.82
C ARG A 373 5.84 -0.98 13.23
N VAL A 374 7.15 -1.23 13.20
CA VAL A 374 8.18 -0.33 12.72
C VAL A 374 8.49 -0.62 11.26
N PHE A 375 8.66 0.42 10.47
CA PHE A 375 9.01 0.36 9.05
C PHE A 375 10.45 0.84 8.88
N VAL A 376 11.27 0.04 8.19
CA VAL A 376 12.69 0.33 7.94
C VAL A 376 13.02 0.11 6.47
N LYS A 377 13.97 0.87 5.93
CA LYS A 377 14.53 0.57 4.60
C LYS A 377 15.32 -0.73 4.69
N GLU A 378 15.27 -1.55 3.64
CA GLU A 378 16.03 -2.81 3.61
C GLU A 378 17.54 -2.57 3.80
N SER A 379 18.09 -1.49 3.22
CA SER A 379 19.47 -1.08 3.40
C SER A 379 19.88 -0.90 4.86
N ASP A 380 18.94 -0.57 5.73
CA ASP A 380 19.21 -0.26 7.13
C ASP A 380 19.02 -1.47 8.05
N LEU A 381 18.53 -2.61 7.53
CA LEU A 381 18.33 -3.84 8.31
C LEU A 381 19.63 -4.36 8.96
N ASN A 382 20.75 -4.22 8.28
CA ASN A 382 22.05 -4.65 8.82
C ASN A 382 22.42 -3.89 10.09
N ASN A 383 22.01 -2.62 10.20
CA ASN A 383 22.23 -1.80 11.39
C ASN A 383 21.44 -2.30 12.62
N PHE A 384 20.35 -3.05 12.41
CA PHE A 384 19.56 -3.67 13.47
C PHE A 384 20.09 -5.05 13.88
N SER A 385 20.73 -5.81 12.95
CA SER A 385 21.27 -7.14 13.24
C SER A 385 22.61 -7.09 13.99
N GLU A 386 23.47 -6.12 13.72
CA GLU A 386 24.79 -6.00 14.35
C GLU A 386 24.74 -5.54 15.83
N LYS A 387 23.72 -4.76 16.21
CA LYS A 387 23.55 -4.29 17.59
C LYS A 387 22.96 -5.32 18.55
N ASN A 388 22.36 -6.40 18.05
CA ASN A 388 21.76 -7.45 18.89
C ASN A 388 22.74 -8.56 19.29
N ASN A 389 24.00 -8.54 18.81
CA ASN A 389 25.03 -9.48 19.25
C ASN A 389 25.78 -9.04 20.51
N GLY A 390 25.27 -8.04 21.22
CA GLY A 390 25.88 -7.44 22.43
C GLY A 390 24.92 -7.32 23.63
N LEU A 391 23.88 -8.20 23.72
CA LEU A 391 23.05 -8.33 24.93
C LEU A 391 23.05 -9.78 25.40
#